data_a7956115ec052e0f91bb475884a6ad07
#
_entry.id   a7956115ec052e0f91bb475884a6ad07
#
_cell.length_a   1.000
_cell.length_b   1.000
_cell.length_c   1.000
_cell.angle_alpha   90.00
_cell.angle_beta   90.00
_cell.angle_gamma   90.00
#
_symmetry.space_group_name_H-M   'P 1'
#
loop_
_entity.id
_entity.type
_entity.pdbx_description
1 polymer ?
#
loop_
_entity_poly.entity_id
_entity_poly.type
_entity_poly.pdbx_seq_one_letter_code
_entity_poly.pdbx_strand_id
1 'polypeptide(L)'
;MEKKKEEKAFESDVKQVLDLVINSLYSNREIFLRELISNAADATDKLRFLALSEEGLYEGQSDEGLEIDGSEAQGTITIRDYGIGMSREEVIENLGTIARSGTKEFFQGLTGDQKRDSDLIGQFGVGFYSAFIVAKKVVVTSRKAGSEQDAGTRWESDGLGDYTLESVKKKKRGTEIILYLKEDAKEFASLFRLKSICLQYSDHISIPISMPKPDGATGYEVINQGTAMWRKSKSELKAKDYQ
;
A
#
# COMPACT_ATOMS: atom_id res chain seq x y z
N MET A 1 55.64 -0.42 15.14
CA MET A 1 54.73 0.32 14.25
C MET A 1 53.34 -0.27 14.42
N GLU A 2 52.49 0.41 15.16
CA GLU A 2 51.07 0.03 15.28
C GLU A 2 50.38 0.22 13.94
N LYS A 3 49.76 -0.85 13.43
CA LYS A 3 48.95 -0.78 12.22
C LYS A 3 47.67 -0.03 12.59
N LYS A 4 47.54 1.21 12.14
CA LYS A 4 46.31 1.98 12.28
C LYS A 4 45.19 1.26 11.51
N LYS A 5 44.18 0.74 12.21
CA LYS A 5 42.98 0.13 11.64
C LYS A 5 42.10 1.25 11.05
N GLU A 6 41.88 1.20 9.74
CA GLU A 6 41.01 2.17 9.06
C GLU A 6 39.61 1.56 8.93
N GLU A 7 38.61 2.28 9.43
CA GLU A 7 37.19 1.95 9.24
C GLU A 7 36.62 2.74 8.07
N LYS A 8 35.95 2.06 7.14
CA LYS A 8 35.23 2.68 6.01
C LYS A 8 33.79 2.22 6.03
N ALA A 9 32.85 3.13 5.76
CA ALA A 9 31.47 2.79 5.54
C ALA A 9 31.25 2.22 4.15
N PHE A 10 30.25 1.33 4.00
CA PHE A 10 29.81 0.90 2.68
C PHE A 10 29.04 2.05 2.01
N GLU A 11 29.32 2.28 0.74
CA GLU A 11 28.53 3.17 -0.12
C GLU A 11 27.50 2.35 -0.89
N SER A 12 26.30 2.88 -1.10
CA SER A 12 25.25 2.21 -1.86
C SER A 12 24.86 3.03 -3.08
N ASP A 13 24.77 2.37 -4.24
CA ASP A 13 24.15 2.92 -5.44
C ASP A 13 22.64 2.69 -5.36
N VAL A 14 21.88 3.76 -5.17
CA VAL A 14 20.40 3.72 -5.02
C VAL A 14 19.74 3.04 -6.22
N LYS A 15 20.22 3.28 -7.44
CA LYS A 15 19.68 2.66 -8.65
C LYS A 15 19.87 1.16 -8.66
N GLN A 16 21.05 0.69 -8.29
CA GLN A 16 21.33 -0.75 -8.19
C GLN A 16 20.51 -1.41 -7.08
N VAL A 17 20.32 -0.75 -5.94
CA VAL A 17 19.48 -1.27 -4.86
C VAL A 17 18.03 -1.39 -5.31
N LEU A 18 17.48 -0.36 -5.98
CA LEU A 18 16.14 -0.42 -6.54
C LEU A 18 15.98 -1.52 -7.58
N ASP A 19 16.95 -1.68 -8.47
CA ASP A 19 16.95 -2.74 -9.49
C ASP A 19 16.95 -4.14 -8.86
N LEU A 20 17.72 -4.36 -7.80
CA LEU A 20 17.73 -5.61 -7.04
C LEU A 20 16.36 -5.86 -6.36
N VAL A 21 15.75 -4.84 -5.75
CA VAL A 21 14.43 -4.96 -5.12
C VAL A 21 13.36 -5.29 -6.15
N ILE A 22 13.37 -4.58 -7.29
CA ILE A 22 12.35 -4.71 -8.34
C ILE A 22 12.49 -6.04 -9.10
N ASN A 23 13.72 -6.44 -9.46
CA ASN A 23 13.93 -7.52 -10.42
C ASN A 23 14.45 -8.84 -9.79
N SER A 24 14.92 -8.82 -8.53
CA SER A 24 15.57 -10.00 -7.93
C SER A 24 14.86 -10.55 -6.69
N LEU A 25 14.18 -9.72 -5.91
CA LEU A 25 13.51 -10.17 -4.68
C LEU A 25 12.19 -10.89 -4.93
N TYR A 26 11.52 -10.62 -6.04
CA TYR A 26 10.20 -11.15 -6.32
C TYR A 26 10.18 -11.97 -7.61
N SER A 27 10.08 -13.30 -7.49
CA SER A 27 9.90 -14.21 -8.62
C SER A 27 8.48 -14.18 -9.21
N ASN A 28 7.48 -13.76 -8.41
CA ASN A 28 6.09 -13.63 -8.84
C ASN A 28 5.70 -12.15 -8.94
N ARG A 29 5.33 -11.72 -10.15
CA ARG A 29 4.94 -10.32 -10.41
C ARG A 29 3.67 -9.89 -9.68
N GLU A 30 2.74 -10.80 -9.40
CA GLU A 30 1.47 -10.53 -8.71
C GLU A 30 1.64 -9.96 -7.30
N ILE A 31 2.82 -10.15 -6.72
CA ILE A 31 3.15 -9.69 -5.37
C ILE A 31 2.97 -8.17 -5.20
N PHE A 32 3.10 -7.39 -6.31
CA PHE A 32 2.93 -5.94 -6.24
C PHE A 32 1.58 -5.55 -5.64
N LEU A 33 0.51 -6.23 -6.05
CA LEU A 33 -0.84 -5.91 -5.60
C LEU A 33 -1.02 -6.29 -4.12
N ARG A 34 -0.50 -7.45 -3.70
CA ARG A 34 -0.50 -7.85 -2.28
C ARG A 34 0.19 -6.82 -1.40
N GLU A 35 1.37 -6.35 -1.78
CA GLU A 35 2.13 -5.38 -0.99
C GLU A 35 1.39 -4.03 -0.88
N LEU A 36 0.80 -3.55 -1.97
CA LEU A 36 0.04 -2.30 -1.94
C LEU A 36 -1.26 -2.41 -1.12
N ILE A 37 -1.96 -3.55 -1.19
CA ILE A 37 -3.13 -3.82 -0.34
C ILE A 37 -2.72 -3.88 1.13
N SER A 38 -1.61 -4.54 1.47
CA SER A 38 -1.11 -4.60 2.84
C SER A 38 -0.77 -3.23 3.40
N ASN A 39 -0.12 -2.37 2.60
CA ASN A 39 0.18 -0.99 3.00
C ASN A 39 -1.10 -0.17 3.24
N ALA A 40 -2.13 -0.35 2.42
CA ALA A 40 -3.43 0.30 2.58
C ALA A 40 -4.16 -0.18 3.85
N ALA A 41 -4.08 -1.48 4.14
CA ALA A 41 -4.62 -2.05 5.38
C ALA A 41 -3.92 -1.47 6.61
N ASP A 42 -2.59 -1.44 6.62
CA ASP A 42 -1.80 -0.84 7.70
C ASP A 42 -2.14 0.65 7.92
N ALA A 43 -2.34 1.41 6.83
CA ALA A 43 -2.74 2.82 6.91
C ALA A 43 -4.15 3.00 7.52
N THR A 44 -5.06 2.09 7.22
CA THR A 44 -6.43 2.08 7.78
C THR A 44 -6.40 1.69 9.25
N ASP A 45 -5.65 0.66 9.63
CA ASP A 45 -5.53 0.23 11.02
C ASP A 45 -4.82 1.29 11.88
N LYS A 46 -3.82 1.98 11.33
CA LYS A 46 -3.20 3.14 11.99
C LYS A 46 -4.19 4.27 12.23
N LEU A 47 -5.07 4.57 11.24
CA LEU A 47 -6.15 5.56 11.43
C LEU A 47 -7.09 5.14 12.55
N ARG A 48 -7.58 3.89 12.53
CA ARG A 48 -8.48 3.33 13.56
C ARG A 48 -7.88 3.45 14.95
N PHE A 49 -6.60 3.10 15.08
CA PHE A 49 -5.88 3.17 16.35
C PHE A 49 -5.77 4.61 16.87
N LEU A 50 -5.32 5.56 16.03
CA LEU A 50 -5.16 6.95 16.44
C LEU A 50 -6.50 7.61 16.74
N ALA A 51 -7.56 7.26 16.04
CA ALA A 51 -8.91 7.77 16.28
C ALA A 51 -9.53 7.34 17.63
N LEU A 52 -8.91 6.40 18.35
CA LEU A 52 -9.30 6.07 19.73
C LEU A 52 -8.95 7.21 20.71
N SER A 53 -7.92 8.00 20.41
CA SER A 53 -7.41 9.07 21.26
C SER A 53 -7.52 10.47 20.64
N GLU A 54 -7.65 10.56 19.32
CA GLU A 54 -7.71 11.81 18.57
C GLU A 54 -9.07 11.94 17.87
N GLU A 55 -9.91 12.84 18.34
CA GLU A 55 -11.21 13.11 17.74
C GLU A 55 -11.07 13.76 16.35
N GLY A 56 -12.03 13.50 15.45
CA GLY A 56 -12.14 14.19 14.17
C GLY A 56 -11.28 13.62 13.03
N LEU A 57 -10.41 12.64 13.24
CA LEU A 57 -9.56 12.05 12.20
C LEU A 57 -10.37 11.40 11.06
N TYR A 58 -11.57 10.94 11.33
CA TYR A 58 -12.47 10.43 10.29
C TYR A 58 -13.08 11.52 9.39
N GLU A 59 -13.00 12.80 9.77
CA GLU A 59 -13.49 13.96 8.99
C GLU A 59 -14.95 13.82 8.52
N GLY A 60 -15.80 13.18 9.32
CA GLY A 60 -17.18 12.88 8.97
C GLY A 60 -17.38 11.83 7.88
N GLN A 61 -16.30 11.13 7.47
CA GLN A 61 -16.35 10.05 6.49
C GLN A 61 -16.37 8.70 7.22
N SER A 62 -17.05 7.71 6.59
CA SER A 62 -17.02 6.33 7.07
C SER A 62 -15.66 5.67 6.81
N ASP A 63 -15.46 4.49 7.40
CA ASP A 63 -14.34 3.59 7.07
C ASP A 63 -14.66 2.90 5.74
N GLU A 64 -14.27 3.53 4.63
CA GLU A 64 -14.65 3.12 3.27
C GLU A 64 -13.82 1.91 2.75
N GLY A 65 -12.77 1.51 3.49
CA GLY A 65 -11.90 0.42 3.09
C GLY A 65 -10.95 0.81 1.95
N LEU A 66 -10.76 -0.09 0.98
CA LEU A 66 -9.86 0.03 -0.15
C LEU A 66 -10.62 -0.12 -1.46
N GLU A 67 -10.35 0.76 -2.42
CA GLU A 67 -10.87 0.67 -3.78
C GLU A 67 -9.75 0.33 -4.77
N ILE A 68 -10.01 -0.59 -5.70
CA ILE A 68 -9.08 -0.97 -6.77
C ILE A 68 -9.78 -0.87 -8.11
N ASP A 69 -9.22 -0.06 -9.01
CA ASP A 69 -9.67 0.12 -10.38
C ASP A 69 -8.61 -0.36 -11.38
N GLY A 70 -9.05 -0.94 -12.48
CA GLY A 70 -8.23 -1.26 -13.64
C GLY A 70 -8.76 -0.56 -14.89
N SER A 71 -7.88 -0.01 -15.71
CA SER A 71 -8.24 0.57 -17.02
C SER A 71 -7.34 0.01 -18.11
N GLU A 72 -7.85 -0.98 -18.85
CA GLU A 72 -7.13 -1.56 -19.99
C GLU A 72 -6.87 -0.50 -21.07
N ALA A 73 -7.82 0.41 -21.30
CA ALA A 73 -7.71 1.47 -22.30
C ALA A 73 -6.57 2.45 -21.99
N GLN A 74 -6.34 2.77 -20.70
CA GLN A 74 -5.27 3.66 -20.26
C GLN A 74 -3.99 2.91 -19.87
N GLY A 75 -4.05 1.58 -19.71
CA GLY A 75 -2.96 0.77 -19.19
C GLY A 75 -2.61 1.16 -17.75
N THR A 76 -3.62 1.40 -16.92
CA THR A 76 -3.42 1.86 -15.52
C THR A 76 -4.14 0.98 -14.52
N ILE A 77 -3.58 0.94 -13.31
CA ILE A 77 -4.26 0.44 -12.11
C ILE A 77 -4.29 1.60 -11.11
N THR A 78 -5.43 1.81 -10.47
CA THR A 78 -5.59 2.79 -9.40
C THR A 78 -6.00 2.10 -8.11
N ILE A 79 -5.29 2.40 -7.02
CA ILE A 79 -5.56 1.86 -5.68
C ILE A 79 -5.79 3.07 -4.78
N ARG A 80 -6.92 3.10 -4.05
CA ARG A 80 -7.29 4.18 -3.12
C ARG A 80 -7.58 3.61 -1.76
N ASP A 81 -6.86 4.07 -0.75
CA ASP A 81 -7.22 3.89 0.65
C ASP A 81 -7.76 5.20 1.24
N TYR A 82 -8.52 5.05 2.29
CA TYR A 82 -9.07 6.13 3.09
C TYR A 82 -8.53 6.08 4.52
N GLY A 83 -7.31 5.55 4.66
CA GLY A 83 -6.57 5.44 5.91
C GLY A 83 -6.03 6.77 6.42
N ILE A 84 -5.00 6.70 7.26
CA ILE A 84 -4.39 7.88 7.90
C ILE A 84 -3.78 8.86 6.89
N GLY A 85 -3.38 8.40 5.70
CA GLY A 85 -2.63 9.18 4.72
C GLY A 85 -1.26 9.62 5.23
N MET A 86 -0.62 10.51 4.45
CA MET A 86 0.74 11.00 4.75
C MET A 86 0.81 12.51 4.57
N SER A 87 1.56 13.20 5.46
CA SER A 87 2.02 14.57 5.26
C SER A 87 3.10 14.61 4.18
N ARG A 88 3.52 15.82 3.77
CA ARG A 88 4.60 16.00 2.81
C ARG A 88 5.91 15.38 3.30
N GLU A 89 6.23 15.59 4.56
CA GLU A 89 7.44 15.06 5.21
C GLU A 89 7.38 13.53 5.26
N GLU A 90 6.24 12.96 5.64
CA GLU A 90 6.04 11.50 5.65
C GLU A 90 6.12 10.89 4.24
N VAL A 91 5.65 11.58 3.21
CA VAL A 91 5.81 11.15 1.80
C VAL A 91 7.30 11.10 1.43
N ILE A 92 8.07 12.14 1.76
CA ILE A 92 9.52 12.18 1.51
C ILE A 92 10.23 11.05 2.26
N GLU A 93 9.88 10.84 3.51
CA GLU A 93 10.51 9.82 4.36
C GLU A 93 10.19 8.39 3.92
N ASN A 94 8.89 8.11 3.67
CA ASN A 94 8.43 6.74 3.40
C ASN A 94 8.56 6.31 1.94
N LEU A 95 8.48 7.26 0.98
CA LEU A 95 8.58 6.95 -0.45
C LEU A 95 9.91 7.41 -1.07
N GLY A 96 10.64 8.29 -0.41
CA GLY A 96 11.93 8.80 -0.86
C GLY A 96 13.13 8.07 -0.24
N THR A 97 12.90 7.17 0.73
CA THR A 97 13.99 6.41 1.40
C THR A 97 13.72 4.93 1.31
N ILE A 98 14.59 4.19 0.63
CA ILE A 98 14.47 2.73 0.47
C ILE A 98 14.67 2.05 1.82
N ALA A 99 13.85 1.01 2.10
CA ALA A 99 13.86 0.23 3.34
C ALA A 99 13.48 1.03 4.60
N ARG A 100 12.78 2.15 4.46
CA ARG A 100 12.15 2.87 5.55
C ARG A 100 10.66 2.51 5.62
N SER A 101 10.15 2.23 6.82
CA SER A 101 8.76 1.82 7.02
C SER A 101 8.12 2.63 8.14
N GLY A 102 7.15 3.48 7.78
CA GLY A 102 6.30 4.19 8.75
C GLY A 102 5.44 3.25 9.60
N THR A 103 5.10 2.07 9.09
CA THR A 103 4.44 0.98 9.83
C THR A 103 5.35 0.45 10.94
N LYS A 104 6.64 0.22 10.64
CA LYS A 104 7.62 -0.24 11.63
C LYS A 104 7.83 0.79 12.74
N GLU A 105 7.95 2.06 12.39
CA GLU A 105 8.11 3.15 13.36
C GLU A 105 6.88 3.26 14.27
N PHE A 106 5.69 3.18 13.69
CA PHE A 106 4.44 3.15 14.45
C PHE A 106 4.37 1.94 15.39
N PHE A 107 4.69 0.74 14.91
CA PHE A 107 4.69 -0.50 15.71
C PHE A 107 5.67 -0.43 16.88
N GLN A 108 6.83 0.22 16.72
CA GLN A 108 7.80 0.41 17.79
C GLN A 108 7.29 1.34 18.90
N GLY A 109 6.42 2.29 18.56
CA GLY A 109 5.79 3.19 19.51
C GLY A 109 4.66 2.56 20.34
N LEU A 110 4.12 1.41 19.92
CA LEU A 110 3.08 0.69 20.65
C LEU A 110 3.65 -0.04 21.87
N THR A 111 2.91 -0.08 22.98
CA THR A 111 3.31 -0.73 24.24
C THR A 111 2.30 -1.79 24.68
N GLY A 112 2.79 -2.84 25.38
CA GLY A 112 1.95 -3.84 26.03
C GLY A 112 1.00 -4.60 25.12
N ASP A 113 -0.29 -4.66 25.49
CA ASP A 113 -1.31 -5.40 24.77
C ASP A 113 -1.63 -4.80 23.38
N GLN A 114 -1.44 -3.49 23.21
CA GLN A 114 -1.61 -2.80 21.92
C GLN A 114 -0.75 -3.42 20.80
N LYS A 115 0.45 -3.88 21.16
CA LYS A 115 1.39 -4.52 20.24
C LYS A 115 0.93 -5.93 19.81
N ARG A 116 0.18 -6.62 20.67
CA ARG A 116 -0.36 -7.97 20.39
C ARG A 116 -1.60 -7.92 19.51
N ASP A 117 -2.36 -6.83 19.61
CA ASP A 117 -3.63 -6.67 18.90
C ASP A 117 -3.45 -6.01 17.51
N SER A 118 -2.23 -5.57 17.16
CA SER A 118 -1.95 -4.97 15.85
C SER A 118 -1.50 -6.02 14.83
N ASP A 119 -2.30 -6.21 13.80
CA ASP A 119 -2.03 -7.12 12.65
C ASP A 119 -1.21 -6.43 11.54
N LEU A 120 -0.33 -5.47 11.86
CA LEU A 120 0.43 -4.69 10.88
C LEU A 120 1.43 -5.55 10.11
N ILE A 121 1.43 -5.45 8.77
CA ILE A 121 2.11 -6.37 7.85
C ILE A 121 3.39 -5.74 7.25
N GLY A 122 3.38 -4.46 6.87
CA GLY A 122 4.42 -3.79 6.08
C GLY A 122 5.63 -3.29 6.87
N GLN A 123 6.43 -4.19 7.49
CA GLN A 123 7.53 -3.80 8.38
C GLN A 123 8.88 -3.50 7.70
N PHE A 124 9.08 -3.90 6.44
CA PHE A 124 10.39 -3.86 5.79
C PHE A 124 10.67 -2.60 4.96
N GLY A 125 9.63 -1.82 4.60
CA GLY A 125 9.77 -0.58 3.82
C GLY A 125 10.24 -0.78 2.38
N VAL A 126 10.12 -2.00 1.83
CA VAL A 126 10.48 -2.32 0.44
C VAL A 126 9.27 -2.72 -0.40
N GLY A 127 8.15 -3.06 0.23
CA GLY A 127 6.94 -3.56 -0.44
C GLY A 127 6.36 -2.58 -1.46
N PHE A 128 6.39 -1.27 -1.17
CA PHE A 128 5.91 -0.23 -2.10
C PHE A 128 6.64 -0.28 -3.45
N TYR A 129 7.96 -0.51 -3.45
CA TYR A 129 8.75 -0.52 -4.69
C TYR A 129 8.44 -1.72 -5.60
N SER A 130 7.73 -2.75 -5.10
CA SER A 130 7.21 -3.84 -5.92
C SER A 130 6.26 -3.34 -7.03
N ALA A 131 5.66 -2.16 -6.87
CA ALA A 131 4.87 -1.49 -7.90
C ALA A 131 5.64 -1.34 -9.22
N PHE A 132 6.96 -1.10 -9.16
CA PHE A 132 7.80 -0.95 -10.35
C PHE A 132 8.12 -2.28 -11.08
N ILE A 133 7.75 -3.42 -10.52
CA ILE A 133 7.78 -4.70 -11.25
C ILE A 133 6.87 -4.63 -12.47
N VAL A 134 5.70 -4.00 -12.32
CA VAL A 134 4.66 -3.91 -13.36
C VAL A 134 4.49 -2.51 -13.94
N ALA A 135 4.90 -1.46 -13.21
CA ALA A 135 4.71 -0.07 -13.62
C ALA A 135 6.01 0.54 -14.15
N LYS A 136 5.88 1.30 -15.26
CA LYS A 136 6.93 2.19 -15.79
C LYS A 136 6.93 3.56 -15.12
N LYS A 137 5.82 3.90 -14.42
CA LYS A 137 5.66 5.12 -13.66
C LYS A 137 4.63 4.90 -12.57
N VAL A 138 4.89 5.43 -11.38
CA VAL A 138 3.99 5.40 -10.22
C VAL A 138 3.72 6.84 -9.79
N VAL A 139 2.45 7.15 -9.57
CA VAL A 139 1.99 8.43 -9.01
C VAL A 139 1.29 8.14 -7.70
N VAL A 140 1.70 8.82 -6.63
CA VAL A 140 1.07 8.72 -5.30
C VAL A 140 0.54 10.10 -4.92
N THR A 141 -0.74 10.17 -4.57
CA THR A 141 -1.35 11.39 -4.04
C THR A 141 -1.87 11.11 -2.64
N SER A 142 -1.31 11.75 -1.63
CA SER A 142 -1.66 11.50 -0.24
C SER A 142 -2.02 12.78 0.51
N ARG A 143 -2.96 12.69 1.45
CA ARG A 143 -3.26 13.73 2.44
C ARG A 143 -3.49 13.08 3.79
N LYS A 144 -2.78 13.59 4.79
CA LYS A 144 -2.90 13.09 6.17
C LYS A 144 -4.27 13.48 6.76
N ALA A 145 -4.87 12.56 7.51
CA ALA A 145 -6.09 12.82 8.27
C ALA A 145 -5.89 14.00 9.24
N GLY A 146 -6.92 14.82 9.38
CA GLY A 146 -6.88 16.03 10.23
C GLY A 146 -6.16 17.22 9.60
N SER A 147 -5.56 17.10 8.40
CA SER A 147 -4.95 18.23 7.69
C SER A 147 -5.92 18.89 6.71
N GLU A 148 -5.63 20.15 6.35
CA GLU A 148 -6.42 20.90 5.37
C GLU A 148 -6.42 20.25 3.98
N GLN A 149 -7.45 20.51 3.17
CA GLN A 149 -7.60 19.89 1.85
C GLN A 149 -6.51 20.30 0.83
N ASP A 150 -5.85 21.40 1.02
CA ASP A 150 -4.72 21.91 0.21
C ASP A 150 -3.35 21.38 0.67
N ALA A 151 -3.31 20.65 1.81
CA ALA A 151 -2.11 20.00 2.31
C ALA A 151 -1.80 18.64 1.62
N GLY A 152 -2.50 18.31 0.53
CA GLY A 152 -2.22 17.12 -0.26
C GLY A 152 -0.86 17.20 -0.94
N THR A 153 -0.18 16.06 -1.03
CA THR A 153 1.12 15.92 -1.71
C THR A 153 1.01 14.89 -2.81
N ARG A 154 1.47 15.25 -4.01
CA ARG A 154 1.65 14.34 -5.13
C ARG A 154 3.12 14.03 -5.29
N TRP A 155 3.44 12.75 -5.30
CA TRP A 155 4.75 12.18 -5.56
C TRP A 155 4.70 11.40 -6.87
N GLU A 156 5.74 11.48 -7.69
CA GLU A 156 5.82 10.75 -8.95
C GLU A 156 7.26 10.28 -9.20
N SER A 157 7.42 9.02 -9.64
CA SER A 157 8.71 8.43 -10.02
C SER A 157 8.53 7.38 -11.11
N ASP A 158 9.60 7.16 -11.88
CA ASP A 158 9.76 6.05 -12.83
C ASP A 158 10.52 4.85 -12.23
N GLY A 159 10.95 4.95 -10.96
CA GLY A 159 11.72 3.91 -10.27
C GLY A 159 13.20 3.86 -10.63
N LEU A 160 13.73 4.87 -11.35
CA LEU A 160 15.14 4.94 -11.77
C LEU A 160 16.03 5.77 -10.82
N GLY A 161 15.49 6.10 -9.63
CA GLY A 161 16.27 6.76 -8.55
C GLY A 161 15.83 8.17 -8.23
N ASP A 162 15.10 8.85 -9.12
CA ASP A 162 14.59 10.19 -8.91
C ASP A 162 13.08 10.20 -8.73
N TYR A 163 12.57 11.24 -8.04
CA TYR A 163 11.14 11.49 -7.88
C TYR A 163 10.84 12.98 -7.87
N THR A 164 9.60 13.34 -8.16
CA THR A 164 9.10 14.72 -8.07
C THR A 164 8.04 14.85 -7.00
N LEU A 165 7.90 16.05 -6.44
CA LEU A 165 6.90 16.39 -5.42
C LEU A 165 6.16 17.67 -5.81
N GLU A 166 4.83 17.60 -5.70
CA GLU A 166 3.93 18.72 -5.96
C GLU A 166 2.91 18.84 -4.82
N SER A 167 2.59 20.08 -4.40
CA SER A 167 1.47 20.32 -3.49
C SER A 167 0.17 20.35 -4.30
N VAL A 168 -0.82 19.58 -3.85
CA VAL A 168 -2.09 19.43 -4.56
C VAL A 168 -3.27 19.49 -3.60
N LYS A 169 -4.44 19.86 -4.12
CA LYS A 169 -5.68 19.79 -3.36
C LYS A 169 -6.24 18.36 -3.41
N LYS A 170 -6.46 17.73 -2.24
CA LYS A 170 -7.07 16.41 -2.10
C LYS A 170 -8.18 16.47 -1.05
N LYS A 171 -9.42 16.28 -1.48
CA LYS A 171 -10.61 16.44 -0.62
C LYS A 171 -10.69 15.39 0.49
N LYS A 172 -10.51 14.12 0.12
CA LYS A 172 -10.57 12.99 1.06
C LYS A 172 -9.17 12.74 1.65
N ARG A 173 -9.09 12.33 2.92
CA ARG A 173 -7.86 11.79 3.53
C ARG A 173 -7.42 10.49 2.85
N GLY A 174 -6.27 9.96 3.23
CA GLY A 174 -5.74 8.68 2.73
C GLY A 174 -4.89 8.85 1.48
N THR A 175 -4.62 7.75 0.79
CA THR A 175 -3.66 7.70 -0.31
C THR A 175 -4.29 7.12 -1.57
N GLU A 176 -3.97 7.72 -2.70
CA GLU A 176 -4.27 7.21 -4.04
C GLU A 176 -2.95 6.89 -4.75
N ILE A 177 -2.85 5.69 -5.30
CA ILE A 177 -1.69 5.21 -6.06
C ILE A 177 -2.17 4.89 -7.48
N ILE A 178 -1.54 5.49 -8.49
CA ILE A 178 -1.79 5.19 -9.90
C ILE A 178 -0.54 4.57 -10.50
N LEU A 179 -0.68 3.33 -10.99
CA LEU A 179 0.34 2.58 -11.69
C LEU A 179 0.14 2.73 -13.19
N TYR A 180 1.09 3.31 -13.91
CA TYR A 180 1.14 3.31 -15.37
C TYR A 180 1.93 2.08 -15.81
N LEU A 181 1.25 1.10 -16.37
CA LEU A 181 1.82 -0.22 -16.62
C LEU A 181 2.84 -0.23 -17.75
N LYS A 182 3.82 -1.11 -17.62
CA LYS A 182 4.73 -1.52 -18.70
C LYS A 182 3.95 -2.26 -19.79
N GLU A 183 4.47 -2.31 -21.00
CA GLU A 183 3.83 -2.99 -22.13
C GLU A 183 3.59 -4.49 -21.86
N ASP A 184 4.56 -5.14 -21.23
CA ASP A 184 4.54 -6.56 -20.85
C ASP A 184 3.76 -6.85 -19.57
N ALA A 185 3.11 -5.83 -18.99
CA ALA A 185 2.32 -5.90 -17.76
C ALA A 185 0.86 -5.46 -17.95
N LYS A 186 0.45 -5.14 -19.17
CA LYS A 186 -0.90 -4.62 -19.47
C LYS A 186 -2.03 -5.56 -19.06
N GLU A 187 -1.76 -6.87 -19.00
CA GLU A 187 -2.73 -7.88 -18.54
C GLU A 187 -3.26 -7.58 -17.11
N PHE A 188 -2.45 -6.95 -16.28
CA PHE A 188 -2.85 -6.59 -14.91
C PHE A 188 -3.87 -5.45 -14.84
N ALA A 189 -4.13 -4.71 -15.94
CA ALA A 189 -5.18 -3.69 -15.96
C ALA A 189 -6.60 -4.29 -16.04
N SER A 190 -6.72 -5.59 -16.31
CA SER A 190 -8.00 -6.30 -16.36
C SER A 190 -8.60 -6.46 -14.96
N LEU A 191 -9.85 -6.03 -14.77
CA LEU A 191 -10.56 -6.18 -13.49
C LEU A 191 -10.67 -7.65 -13.07
N PHE A 192 -10.86 -8.56 -14.03
CA PHE A 192 -10.89 -9.99 -13.75
C PHE A 192 -9.56 -10.48 -13.15
N ARG A 193 -8.43 -10.05 -13.74
CA ARG A 193 -7.10 -10.42 -13.27
C ARG A 193 -6.82 -9.85 -11.88
N LEU A 194 -7.13 -8.57 -11.66
CA LEU A 194 -7.00 -7.93 -10.36
C LEU A 194 -7.83 -8.63 -9.28
N LYS A 195 -9.10 -8.95 -9.57
CA LYS A 195 -9.98 -9.69 -8.65
C LYS A 195 -9.39 -11.05 -8.29
N SER A 196 -8.88 -11.80 -9.27
CA SER A 196 -8.25 -13.10 -9.04
C SER A 196 -7.05 -13.00 -8.09
N ILE A 197 -6.17 -12.02 -8.30
CA ILE A 197 -5.00 -11.79 -7.46
C ILE A 197 -5.41 -11.37 -6.03
N CYS A 198 -6.39 -10.46 -5.90
CA CYS A 198 -6.91 -10.03 -4.60
C CYS A 198 -7.44 -11.22 -3.78
N LEU A 199 -8.26 -12.07 -4.40
CA LEU A 199 -8.83 -13.25 -3.73
C LEU A 199 -7.77 -14.27 -3.36
N GLN A 200 -6.75 -14.45 -4.20
CA GLN A 200 -5.67 -15.41 -3.95
C GLN A 200 -4.76 -14.99 -2.78
N TYR A 201 -4.42 -13.69 -2.68
CA TYR A 201 -3.37 -13.25 -1.75
C TYR A 201 -3.87 -12.36 -0.62
N SER A 202 -5.06 -11.77 -0.74
CA SER A 202 -5.55 -10.74 0.16
C SER A 202 -6.99 -10.92 0.64
N ASP A 203 -7.63 -12.08 0.38
CA ASP A 203 -9.01 -12.36 0.79
C ASP A 203 -9.23 -12.27 2.31
N HIS A 204 -8.19 -12.53 3.08
CA HIS A 204 -8.18 -12.52 4.54
C HIS A 204 -8.00 -11.13 5.18
N ILE A 205 -7.66 -10.11 4.38
CA ILE A 205 -7.43 -8.74 4.89
C ILE A 205 -8.73 -8.21 5.52
N SER A 206 -8.62 -7.64 6.72
CA SER A 206 -9.77 -7.22 7.55
C SER A 206 -10.54 -6.02 7.02
N ILE A 207 -9.92 -5.22 6.13
CA ILE A 207 -10.60 -4.09 5.49
C ILE A 207 -11.36 -4.54 4.24
N PRO A 208 -12.53 -3.92 3.92
CA PRO A 208 -13.24 -4.18 2.68
C PRO A 208 -12.38 -3.79 1.47
N ILE A 209 -12.21 -4.71 0.52
CA ILE A 209 -11.60 -4.45 -0.79
C ILE A 209 -12.72 -4.36 -1.80
N SER A 210 -12.88 -3.19 -2.41
CA SER A 210 -13.95 -2.89 -3.34
C SER A 210 -13.43 -2.72 -4.76
N MET A 211 -14.15 -3.25 -5.73
CA MET A 211 -13.85 -3.09 -7.16
C MET A 211 -15.11 -2.65 -7.92
N PRO A 212 -14.98 -2.02 -9.10
CA PRO A 212 -16.12 -1.70 -9.94
C PRO A 212 -16.99 -2.92 -10.19
N LYS A 213 -18.31 -2.72 -10.16
CA LYS A 213 -19.27 -3.77 -10.50
C LYS A 213 -19.08 -4.22 -11.94
N PRO A 214 -19.26 -5.52 -12.24
CA PRO A 214 -19.19 -6.04 -13.59
C PRO A 214 -20.32 -5.47 -14.47
N ASP A 215 -20.21 -5.69 -15.79
CA ASP A 215 -21.26 -5.45 -16.79
C ASP A 215 -21.71 -3.98 -16.92
N GLY A 216 -20.83 -3.02 -16.57
CA GLY A 216 -21.14 -1.59 -16.72
C GLY A 216 -22.13 -1.05 -15.68
N ALA A 217 -22.46 -1.83 -14.65
CA ALA A 217 -23.27 -1.33 -13.53
C ALA A 217 -22.48 -0.25 -12.75
N THR A 218 -23.19 0.79 -12.34
CA THR A 218 -22.56 1.88 -11.57
C THR A 218 -22.23 1.45 -10.13
N GLY A 219 -21.08 1.92 -9.61
CA GLY A 219 -20.65 1.72 -8.23
C GLY A 219 -19.67 0.56 -8.05
N TYR A 220 -19.37 0.27 -6.78
CA TYR A 220 -18.39 -0.73 -6.35
C TYR A 220 -19.08 -1.90 -5.66
N GLU A 221 -18.43 -3.05 -5.65
CA GLU A 221 -18.79 -4.21 -4.83
C GLU A 221 -17.58 -4.66 -4.00
N VAL A 222 -17.84 -5.11 -2.76
CA VAL A 222 -16.80 -5.72 -1.92
C VAL A 222 -16.53 -7.12 -2.43
N ILE A 223 -15.24 -7.44 -2.65
CA ILE A 223 -14.82 -8.70 -3.26
C ILE A 223 -14.21 -9.69 -2.28
N ASN A 224 -13.64 -9.24 -1.16
CA ASN A 224 -12.97 -10.11 -0.19
C ASN A 224 -13.89 -10.52 0.98
N GLN A 225 -13.53 -11.61 1.67
CA GLN A 225 -14.29 -12.13 2.81
C GLN A 225 -13.92 -11.46 4.15
N GLY A 226 -12.75 -10.82 4.25
CA GLY A 226 -12.30 -10.09 5.42
C GLY A 226 -11.98 -10.92 6.66
N THR A 227 -11.99 -12.26 6.56
CA THR A 227 -11.74 -13.18 7.68
C THR A 227 -10.77 -14.28 7.29
N ALA A 228 -9.64 -14.32 7.96
CA ALA A 228 -8.67 -15.41 7.78
C ALA A 228 -9.28 -16.76 8.22
N MET A 229 -9.07 -17.83 7.42
CA MET A 229 -9.62 -19.16 7.70
C MET A 229 -9.26 -19.67 9.10
N TRP A 230 -8.06 -19.38 9.59
CA TRP A 230 -7.60 -19.78 10.93
C TRP A 230 -8.26 -19.02 12.09
N ARG A 231 -8.95 -17.92 11.82
CA ARG A 231 -9.76 -17.17 12.81
C ARG A 231 -11.21 -17.65 12.86
N LYS A 232 -11.67 -18.40 11.86
CA LYS A 232 -13.02 -18.98 11.84
C LYS A 232 -13.10 -20.14 12.83
N SER A 233 -14.21 -20.22 13.59
CA SER A 233 -14.47 -21.39 14.40
C SER A 233 -14.69 -22.64 13.52
N LYS A 234 -14.43 -23.84 14.03
CA LYS A 234 -14.64 -25.09 13.28
C LYS A 234 -16.08 -25.24 12.75
N SER A 235 -17.06 -24.63 13.42
CA SER A 235 -18.46 -24.66 13.01
C SER A 235 -18.79 -23.74 11.82
N GLU A 236 -17.93 -22.75 11.53
CA GLU A 236 -18.08 -21.80 10.42
C GLU A 236 -17.34 -22.25 9.16
N LEU A 237 -16.41 -23.21 9.30
CA LEU A 237 -15.65 -23.74 8.18
C LEU A 237 -16.49 -24.75 7.40
N LYS A 238 -16.57 -24.54 6.07
CA LYS A 238 -17.26 -25.45 5.13
C LYS A 238 -16.21 -26.21 4.31
N ALA A 239 -16.57 -27.39 3.80
CA ALA A 239 -15.68 -28.22 2.99
C ALA A 239 -15.04 -27.46 1.80
N LYS A 240 -15.74 -26.47 1.23
CA LYS A 240 -15.24 -25.59 0.17
C LYS A 240 -14.13 -24.63 0.62
N ASP A 241 -13.96 -24.39 1.91
CA ASP A 241 -12.94 -23.48 2.45
C ASP A 241 -11.57 -24.17 2.54
N TYR A 242 -11.51 -25.49 2.27
CA TYR A 242 -10.29 -26.31 2.26
C TYR A 242 -9.82 -26.75 0.86
N GLN A 243 -10.47 -26.28 -0.21
CA GLN A 243 -10.10 -26.52 -1.60
C GLN A 243 -9.40 -25.29 -2.19
#